data_60d2b96b2dc335557e1195994dc96dc4
#
_entry.id   60d2b96b2dc335557e1195994dc96dc4
#
_cell.length_a   1.000
_cell.length_b   1.000
_cell.length_c   1.000
_cell.angle_alpha   90.00
_cell.angle_beta   90.00
_cell.angle_gamma   90.00
#
_symmetry.space_group_name_H-M   'P 1'
#
loop_
_entity.id
_entity.type
_entity.pdbx_description
1 polymer ?
#
loop_
_entity_poly.entity_id
_entity_poly.type
_entity_poly.pdbx_seq_one_letter_code
_entity_poly.pdbx_strand_id
1 'polypeptide(L)'
;FDNSIYGSWADFSKSTYQRNADYSESIHQGWVNLSGSTYEGVAAFNGSIFDDKIYFSEDIDGSCSSRFTQCTPTFYDETNHQNTLFGSHNNNFTVENGRGHPIYLTPEGLPLNCAFLAPDQGEYLKGVLRRLEEISDEILAVKNDEEKKELIEKRQPLDKEFNGWREK
;
A
#
# COMPACT_ATOMS: atom_id res chain seq x y z
N PHE A 1 -0.85 10.01 2.09
CA PHE A 1 -0.80 8.91 1.10
C PHE A 1 -1.93 7.90 1.33
N ASP A 2 -2.73 8.08 2.39
CA ASP A 2 -3.87 7.24 2.71
C ASP A 2 -4.92 7.20 1.59
N ASN A 3 -5.62 6.07 1.45
CA ASN A 3 -6.66 5.83 0.43
C ASN A 3 -6.22 6.11 -1.02
N SER A 4 -4.94 5.98 -1.31
CA SER A 4 -4.36 6.26 -2.63
C SER A 4 -4.17 4.99 -3.44
N ILE A 5 -4.29 5.09 -4.77
CA ILE A 5 -4.01 3.99 -5.69
C ILE A 5 -2.80 4.38 -6.54
N TYR A 6 -1.76 3.54 -6.48
CA TYR A 6 -0.53 3.69 -7.24
C TYR A 6 -0.47 2.59 -8.30
N GLY A 7 -0.72 2.95 -9.56
CA GLY A 7 -0.79 2.00 -10.70
C GLY A 7 0.57 1.50 -11.19
N SER A 8 1.66 2.17 -10.78
CA SER A 8 3.03 1.80 -11.15
C SER A 8 3.92 1.77 -9.91
N TRP A 9 5.24 1.61 -10.10
CA TRP A 9 6.18 1.68 -8.99
C TRP A 9 6.14 3.03 -8.27
N ALA A 10 6.34 3.01 -6.96
CA ALA A 10 6.37 4.18 -6.10
C ALA A 10 7.69 4.25 -5.33
N ASP A 11 8.42 5.34 -5.50
CA ASP A 11 9.69 5.56 -4.81
C ASP A 11 9.54 6.64 -3.73
N PHE A 12 9.60 6.21 -2.48
CA PHE A 12 9.60 7.03 -1.28
C PHE A 12 10.93 6.93 -0.53
N SER A 13 11.99 6.45 -1.21
CA SER A 13 13.29 6.21 -0.60
C SER A 13 14.01 7.49 -0.21
N LYS A 14 14.97 7.35 0.71
CA LYS A 14 15.89 8.42 1.15
C LYS A 14 15.19 9.70 1.59
N SER A 15 14.00 9.57 2.16
CA SER A 15 13.16 10.68 2.61
C SER A 15 13.15 10.77 4.14
N THR A 16 12.91 11.96 4.68
CA THR A 16 12.74 12.18 6.12
C THR A 16 11.31 12.67 6.38
N TYR A 17 10.57 11.90 7.16
CA TYR A 17 9.21 12.19 7.57
C TYR A 17 9.22 12.65 9.04
N GLN A 18 9.16 13.97 9.25
CA GLN A 18 9.19 14.58 10.59
C GLN A 18 7.89 14.40 11.37
N ARG A 19 6.80 14.12 10.68
CA ARG A 19 5.47 13.86 11.24
C ARG A 19 5.02 12.46 10.83
N ASN A 20 3.78 12.11 11.21
CA ASN A 20 3.20 10.84 10.82
C ASN A 20 3.17 10.68 9.30
N ALA A 21 3.58 9.51 8.84
CA ALA A 21 3.49 9.08 7.46
C ALA A 21 2.40 8.03 7.34
N ASP A 22 1.27 8.42 6.77
CA ASP A 22 0.11 7.55 6.64
C ASP A 22 0.00 7.03 5.22
N TYR A 23 0.14 5.71 5.08
CA TYR A 23 -0.04 4.94 3.84
C TYR A 23 -1.23 3.98 3.96
N SER A 24 -2.04 4.12 5.03
CA SER A 24 -3.14 3.22 5.32
C SER A 24 -4.15 3.16 4.18
N GLU A 25 -4.76 1.99 4.00
CA GLU A 25 -5.81 1.75 3.00
C GLU A 25 -5.39 2.04 1.54
N SER A 26 -4.10 2.22 1.27
CA SER A 26 -3.59 2.45 -0.09
C SER A 26 -3.35 1.14 -0.85
N ILE A 27 -3.37 1.24 -2.18
CA ILE A 27 -3.15 0.10 -3.07
C ILE A 27 -1.96 0.41 -3.95
N HIS A 28 -0.98 -0.47 -3.93
CA HIS A 28 0.23 -0.38 -4.71
C HIS A 28 0.29 -1.57 -5.67
N GLN A 29 0.05 -1.33 -6.96
CA GLN A 29 0.12 -2.37 -8.01
C GLN A 29 1.56 -2.67 -8.43
N GLY A 30 2.43 -1.66 -8.39
CA GLY A 30 3.86 -1.81 -8.66
C GLY A 30 4.67 -1.90 -7.36
N TRP A 31 5.98 -2.14 -7.52
CA TRP A 31 6.87 -2.22 -6.37
C TRP A 31 7.02 -0.87 -5.64
N VAL A 32 7.22 -0.96 -4.33
CA VAL A 32 7.35 0.20 -3.44
C VAL A 32 8.73 0.21 -2.80
N ASN A 33 9.44 1.31 -2.98
CA ASN A 33 10.75 1.52 -2.38
C ASN A 33 10.66 2.54 -1.23
N LEU A 34 10.92 2.10 -0.02
CA LEU A 34 10.97 2.93 1.19
C LEU A 34 12.39 2.98 1.79
N SER A 35 13.38 2.38 1.11
CA SER A 35 14.74 2.20 1.64
C SER A 35 15.44 3.52 2.00
N GLY A 36 16.27 3.47 3.03
CA GLY A 36 17.07 4.63 3.47
C GLY A 36 16.27 5.80 4.03
N SER A 37 14.96 5.62 4.28
CA SER A 37 14.09 6.68 4.80
C SER A 37 14.11 6.73 6.33
N THR A 38 13.90 7.91 6.89
CA THR A 38 13.79 8.10 8.34
C THR A 38 12.38 8.58 8.69
N TYR A 39 11.74 7.87 9.60
CA TYR A 39 10.41 8.17 10.11
C TYR A 39 10.53 8.64 11.57
N GLU A 40 10.36 9.94 11.79
CA GLU A 40 10.39 10.57 13.12
C GLU A 40 9.02 10.56 13.79
N GLY A 41 7.94 10.38 13.02
CA GLY A 41 6.58 10.15 13.48
C GLY A 41 6.15 8.70 13.31
N VAL A 42 4.86 8.43 13.56
CA VAL A 42 4.25 7.12 13.31
C VAL A 42 4.17 6.87 11.81
N ALA A 43 4.58 5.67 11.37
CA ALA A 43 4.37 5.20 10.00
C ALA A 43 3.27 4.13 10.01
N ALA A 44 2.17 4.39 9.32
CA ALA A 44 1.01 3.51 9.26
C ALA A 44 0.80 2.95 7.84
N PHE A 45 0.64 1.64 7.75
CA PHE A 45 0.39 0.89 6.51
C PHE A 45 -0.87 0.03 6.62
N ASN A 46 -1.70 0.28 7.63
CA ASN A 46 -2.85 -0.55 7.97
C ASN A 46 -3.84 -0.68 6.81
N GLY A 47 -4.34 -1.88 6.54
CA GLY A 47 -5.33 -2.13 5.50
C GLY A 47 -4.86 -1.87 4.08
N SER A 48 -3.55 -1.71 3.85
CA SER A 48 -2.99 -1.50 2.51
C SER A 48 -2.84 -2.82 1.75
N ILE A 49 -2.76 -2.71 0.44
CA ILE A 49 -2.49 -3.83 -0.46
C ILE A 49 -1.24 -3.52 -1.27
N PHE A 50 -0.22 -4.37 -1.13
CA PHE A 50 1.01 -4.34 -1.92
C PHE A 50 0.99 -5.54 -2.86
N ASP A 51 0.54 -5.35 -4.11
CA ASP A 51 0.44 -6.43 -5.11
C ASP A 51 1.82 -6.90 -5.59
N ASP A 52 2.79 -5.99 -5.68
CA ASP A 52 4.19 -6.31 -5.93
C ASP A 52 5.03 -6.11 -4.65
N LYS A 53 6.33 -6.19 -4.78
CA LYS A 53 7.28 -6.15 -3.65
C LYS A 53 7.43 -4.79 -3.02
N ILE A 54 7.63 -4.80 -1.70
CA ILE A 54 7.96 -3.64 -0.89
C ILE A 54 9.35 -3.79 -0.26
N TYR A 55 10.15 -2.72 -0.28
CA TYR A 55 11.49 -2.70 0.29
C TYR A 55 11.63 -1.62 1.36
N PHE A 56 12.10 -2.02 2.52
CA PHE A 56 12.61 -1.12 3.55
C PHE A 56 14.14 -1.03 3.56
N SER A 57 14.79 -1.88 2.77
CA SER A 57 16.23 -1.84 2.51
C SER A 57 16.52 -2.27 1.08
N GLU A 58 17.40 -1.57 0.39
CA GLU A 58 17.90 -1.95 -0.94
C GLU A 58 19.03 -2.97 -0.85
N ASP A 59 19.81 -2.92 0.23
CA ASP A 59 21.00 -3.73 0.38
C ASP A 59 20.79 -4.92 1.30
N ILE A 60 21.42 -6.04 0.95
CA ILE A 60 21.37 -7.28 1.75
C ILE A 60 22.05 -7.06 3.13
N ASP A 61 23.05 -6.19 3.20
CA ASP A 61 23.76 -5.87 4.44
C ASP A 61 23.05 -4.81 5.29
N GLY A 62 21.93 -4.25 4.80
CA GLY A 62 21.14 -3.25 5.49
C GLY A 62 21.74 -1.83 5.51
N SER A 63 22.78 -1.55 4.70
CA SER A 63 23.46 -0.25 4.67
C SER A 63 22.54 0.90 4.25
N CYS A 64 21.49 0.61 3.49
CA CYS A 64 20.47 1.57 3.05
C CYS A 64 19.09 1.21 3.60
N SER A 65 19.00 0.90 4.89
CA SER A 65 17.75 0.51 5.55
C SER A 65 16.99 1.72 6.08
N SER A 66 15.66 1.59 6.09
CA SER A 66 14.78 2.57 6.74
C SER A 66 14.91 2.51 8.26
N ARG A 67 14.60 3.63 8.90
CA ARG A 67 14.68 3.79 10.34
C ARG A 67 13.39 4.39 10.90
N PHE A 68 12.81 3.74 11.90
CA PHE A 68 11.62 4.20 12.62
C PHE A 68 12.04 4.62 14.03
N THR A 69 12.06 5.93 14.30
CA THR A 69 12.66 6.47 15.55
C THR A 69 11.65 6.59 16.68
N GLN A 70 10.37 6.74 16.39
CA GLN A 70 9.33 6.90 17.41
C GLN A 70 8.77 5.56 17.88
N CYS A 71 8.37 4.70 16.96
CA CYS A 71 7.77 3.40 17.26
C CYS A 71 7.88 2.47 16.04
N THR A 72 7.63 1.18 16.26
CA THR A 72 7.47 0.21 15.19
C THR A 72 6.38 0.65 14.22
N PRO A 73 6.57 0.54 12.90
CA PRO A 73 5.51 0.84 11.93
C PRO A 73 4.34 -0.13 12.09
N THR A 74 3.14 0.34 11.80
CA THR A 74 1.93 -0.45 11.95
C THR A 74 1.45 -0.98 10.60
N PHE A 75 1.07 -2.26 10.55
CA PHE A 75 0.52 -2.94 9.37
C PHE A 75 -0.86 -3.55 9.62
N TYR A 76 -1.39 -3.36 10.81
CA TYR A 76 -2.68 -3.89 11.24
C TYR A 76 -3.38 -2.89 12.15
N ASP A 77 -4.66 -2.64 11.90
CA ASP A 77 -5.51 -1.84 12.75
C ASP A 77 -6.35 -2.76 13.66
N GLU A 78 -6.05 -2.77 14.95
CA GLU A 78 -6.77 -3.56 15.94
C GLU A 78 -8.23 -3.12 16.13
N THR A 79 -8.53 -1.85 15.84
CA THR A 79 -9.87 -1.28 16.01
C THR A 79 -10.81 -1.74 14.90
N ASN A 80 -10.33 -1.70 13.66
CA ASN A 80 -11.13 -2.04 12.48
C ASN A 80 -10.83 -3.45 11.96
N HIS A 81 -9.89 -4.18 12.59
CA HIS A 81 -9.41 -5.49 12.15
C HIS A 81 -8.92 -5.53 10.69
N GLN A 82 -8.37 -4.40 10.22
CA GLN A 82 -7.84 -4.27 8.87
C GLN A 82 -6.36 -4.64 8.84
N ASN A 83 -6.05 -5.75 8.19
CA ASN A 83 -4.69 -6.20 7.95
C ASN A 83 -4.17 -5.73 6.58
N THR A 84 -2.86 -5.58 6.47
CA THR A 84 -2.19 -5.34 5.20
C THR A 84 -2.01 -6.65 4.44
N LEU A 85 -2.23 -6.63 3.14
CA LEU A 85 -2.09 -7.78 2.25
C LEU A 85 -0.89 -7.62 1.31
N PHE A 86 -0.16 -8.72 1.09
CA PHE A 86 1.04 -8.75 0.26
C PHE A 86 0.90 -9.77 -0.86
N GLY A 87 1.05 -9.34 -2.12
CA GLY A 87 1.01 -10.20 -3.29
C GLY A 87 2.36 -10.89 -3.57
N SER A 88 3.46 -10.23 -3.21
CA SER A 88 4.81 -10.75 -3.44
C SER A 88 5.37 -11.51 -2.23
N HIS A 89 6.12 -12.60 -2.50
CA HIS A 89 6.96 -13.29 -1.50
C HIS A 89 8.38 -12.70 -1.40
N ASN A 90 8.74 -11.72 -2.25
CA ASN A 90 10.08 -11.12 -2.34
C ASN A 90 10.14 -9.74 -1.66
N ASN A 91 9.47 -9.57 -0.55
CA ASN A 91 9.52 -8.34 0.23
C ASN A 91 10.80 -8.26 1.06
N ASN A 92 11.26 -7.03 1.34
CA ASN A 92 12.37 -6.81 2.25
C ASN A 92 11.96 -5.88 3.40
N PHE A 93 11.72 -6.45 4.57
CA PHE A 93 11.35 -5.76 5.80
C PHE A 93 12.56 -5.47 6.72
N THR A 94 13.77 -5.53 6.19
CA THR A 94 14.98 -5.17 6.94
C THR A 94 14.99 -3.68 7.23
N VAL A 95 15.13 -3.32 8.50
CA VAL A 95 15.20 -1.93 8.98
C VAL A 95 16.38 -1.74 9.93
N GLU A 96 16.78 -0.48 10.14
CA GLU A 96 17.86 -0.17 11.09
C GLU A 96 17.37 -0.34 12.53
N ASN A 97 17.87 -1.36 13.21
CA ASN A 97 17.48 -1.69 14.60
C ASN A 97 18.36 -1.01 15.67
N GLY A 98 19.56 -0.53 15.31
CA GLY A 98 20.50 0.04 16.28
C GLY A 98 20.06 1.39 16.85
N ARG A 99 19.33 2.17 16.07
CA ARG A 99 18.81 3.51 16.43
C ARG A 99 17.32 3.66 16.13
N GLY A 100 16.64 2.55 15.85
CA GLY A 100 15.24 2.53 15.45
C GLY A 100 14.50 1.32 15.97
N HIS A 101 13.21 1.28 15.70
CA HIS A 101 12.32 0.19 16.10
C HIS A 101 12.24 -0.87 14.99
N PRO A 102 12.23 -2.17 15.34
CA PRO A 102 12.18 -3.26 14.38
C PRO A 102 10.78 -3.43 13.78
N ILE A 103 10.72 -4.15 12.65
CA ILE A 103 9.50 -4.77 12.15
C ILE A 103 9.51 -6.23 12.61
N TYR A 104 8.51 -6.62 13.39
CA TYR A 104 8.36 -8.01 13.85
C TYR A 104 7.68 -8.83 12.77
N LEU A 105 8.30 -9.98 12.42
CA LEU A 105 7.84 -10.83 11.32
C LEU A 105 7.31 -12.17 11.84
N THR A 106 6.36 -12.73 11.10
CA THR A 106 5.90 -14.11 11.24
C THR A 106 6.96 -15.07 10.67
N PRO A 107 6.84 -16.39 10.92
CA PRO A 107 7.72 -17.39 10.29
C PRO A 107 7.66 -17.36 8.75
N GLU A 108 6.58 -16.91 8.17
CA GLU A 108 6.40 -16.75 6.72
C GLU A 108 7.06 -15.48 6.16
N GLY A 109 7.65 -14.64 7.03
CA GLY A 109 8.37 -13.44 6.65
C GLY A 109 7.48 -12.21 6.40
N LEU A 110 6.26 -12.20 6.91
CA LEU A 110 5.35 -11.05 6.87
C LEU A 110 5.30 -10.32 8.22
N PRO A 111 5.00 -9.01 8.24
CA PRO A 111 4.69 -8.33 9.49
C PRO A 111 3.54 -9.01 10.24
N LEU A 112 3.53 -8.90 11.58
CA LEU A 112 2.52 -9.54 12.42
C LEU A 112 1.11 -9.13 12.01
N ASN A 113 0.17 -10.08 12.05
CA ASN A 113 -1.24 -9.93 11.67
C ASN A 113 -1.46 -9.56 10.18
N CYS A 114 -0.47 -9.77 9.33
CA CYS A 114 -0.59 -9.63 7.88
C CYS A 114 -0.77 -10.97 7.18
N ALA A 115 -1.21 -10.93 5.92
CA ALA A 115 -1.41 -12.12 5.12
C ALA A 115 -0.92 -11.90 3.67
N PHE A 116 -0.68 -13.01 2.97
CA PHE A 116 -0.51 -12.97 1.53
C PHE A 116 -1.86 -12.80 0.83
N LEU A 117 -1.86 -12.02 -0.24
CA LEU A 117 -2.99 -11.90 -1.14
C LEU A 117 -3.19 -13.24 -1.86
N ALA A 118 -4.38 -13.83 -1.75
CA ALA A 118 -4.68 -15.07 -2.45
C ALA A 118 -4.73 -14.83 -3.98
N PRO A 119 -4.37 -15.81 -4.81
CA PRO A 119 -4.33 -15.63 -6.27
C PRO A 119 -5.63 -15.13 -6.88
N ASP A 120 -6.77 -15.64 -6.41
CA ASP A 120 -8.10 -15.21 -6.84
C ASP A 120 -8.43 -13.78 -6.40
N GLN A 121 -7.99 -13.37 -5.22
CA GLN A 121 -8.08 -11.99 -4.74
C GLN A 121 -7.23 -11.05 -5.59
N GLY A 122 -6.00 -11.44 -5.94
CA GLY A 122 -5.11 -10.67 -6.81
C GLY A 122 -5.68 -10.48 -8.21
N GLU A 123 -6.25 -11.52 -8.81
CA GLU A 123 -6.89 -11.43 -10.13
C GLU A 123 -8.15 -10.54 -10.09
N TYR A 124 -8.96 -10.67 -9.06
CA TYR A 124 -10.12 -9.81 -8.85
C TYR A 124 -9.72 -8.33 -8.72
N LEU A 125 -8.72 -8.04 -7.88
CA LEU A 125 -8.19 -6.70 -7.67
C LEU A 125 -7.72 -6.07 -8.98
N LYS A 126 -6.88 -6.77 -9.76
CA LYS A 126 -6.41 -6.31 -11.06
C LYS A 126 -7.56 -6.02 -12.04
N GLY A 127 -8.56 -6.87 -12.06
CA GLY A 127 -9.75 -6.70 -12.90
C GLY A 127 -10.56 -5.45 -12.55
N VAL A 128 -10.78 -5.19 -11.27
CA VAL A 128 -11.53 -4.01 -10.81
C VAL A 128 -10.73 -2.74 -11.02
N LEU A 129 -9.44 -2.71 -10.66
CA LEU A 129 -8.60 -1.54 -10.82
C LEU A 129 -8.46 -1.13 -12.28
N ARG A 130 -8.29 -2.09 -13.21
CA ARG A 130 -8.28 -1.81 -14.65
C ARG A 130 -9.57 -1.15 -15.11
N ARG A 131 -10.74 -1.66 -14.69
CA ARG A 131 -12.04 -1.07 -15.05
C ARG A 131 -12.21 0.35 -14.48
N LEU A 132 -11.74 0.59 -13.27
CA LEU A 132 -11.76 1.92 -12.65
C LEU A 132 -10.85 2.91 -13.39
N GLU A 133 -9.68 2.47 -13.82
CA GLU A 133 -8.74 3.26 -14.63
C GLU A 133 -9.34 3.60 -16.00
N GLU A 134 -9.87 2.62 -16.72
CA GLU A 134 -10.55 2.81 -18.02
C GLU A 134 -11.65 3.87 -17.94
N ILE A 135 -12.54 3.77 -16.94
CA ILE A 135 -13.62 4.76 -16.74
C ILE A 135 -13.04 6.13 -16.34
N SER A 136 -11.97 6.18 -15.55
CA SER A 136 -11.32 7.44 -15.19
C SER A 136 -10.73 8.15 -16.41
N ASP A 137 -10.10 7.40 -17.29
CA ASP A 137 -9.54 7.94 -18.53
C ASP A 137 -10.64 8.43 -19.48
N GLU A 138 -11.76 7.70 -19.57
CA GLU A 138 -12.93 8.14 -20.32
C GLU A 138 -13.49 9.46 -19.75
N ILE A 139 -13.62 9.59 -18.44
CA ILE A 139 -14.08 10.83 -17.77
C ILE A 139 -13.16 12.01 -18.09
N LEU A 140 -11.85 11.78 -18.13
CA LEU A 140 -10.87 12.82 -18.46
C LEU A 140 -10.92 13.24 -19.93
N ALA A 141 -11.22 12.31 -20.84
CA ALA A 141 -11.28 12.54 -22.28
C ALA A 141 -12.57 13.27 -22.72
N VAL A 142 -13.66 13.12 -21.98
CA VAL A 142 -14.96 13.70 -22.32
C VAL A 142 -15.01 15.19 -21.99
N LYS A 143 -15.49 16.01 -22.95
CA LYS A 143 -15.66 17.46 -22.79
C LYS A 143 -17.11 17.88 -22.44
N ASN A 144 -18.06 16.97 -22.60
CA ASN A 144 -19.47 17.21 -22.36
C ASN A 144 -19.83 16.85 -20.91
N ASP A 145 -20.43 17.78 -20.19
CA ASP A 145 -20.76 17.60 -18.76
C ASP A 145 -21.82 16.52 -18.51
N GLU A 146 -22.76 16.29 -19.44
CA GLU A 146 -23.76 15.23 -19.31
C GLU A 146 -23.14 13.85 -19.47
N GLU A 147 -22.31 13.63 -20.49
CA GLU A 147 -21.56 12.37 -20.66
C GLU A 147 -20.62 12.10 -19.49
N LYS A 148 -19.99 13.14 -18.95
CA LYS A 148 -19.14 13.06 -17.78
C LYS A 148 -19.91 12.58 -16.55
N LYS A 149 -21.12 13.08 -16.37
CA LYS A 149 -22.01 12.67 -15.29
C LYS A 149 -22.42 11.21 -15.41
N GLU A 150 -22.78 10.74 -16.62
CA GLU A 150 -23.12 9.34 -16.86
C GLU A 150 -21.94 8.40 -16.55
N LEU A 151 -20.71 8.77 -16.90
CA LEU A 151 -19.52 7.99 -16.59
C LEU A 151 -19.23 7.95 -15.08
N ILE A 152 -19.43 9.05 -14.38
CA ILE A 152 -19.32 9.08 -12.90
C ILE A 152 -20.37 8.17 -12.26
N GLU A 153 -21.60 8.16 -12.77
CA GLU A 153 -22.65 7.27 -12.29
C GLU A 153 -22.33 5.79 -12.56
N LYS A 154 -21.69 5.45 -13.69
CA LYS A 154 -21.19 4.11 -14.00
C LYS A 154 -20.03 3.65 -13.10
N ARG A 155 -19.20 4.59 -12.65
CA ARG A 155 -18.08 4.32 -11.75
C ARG A 155 -18.53 3.98 -10.34
N GLN A 156 -19.57 4.63 -9.83
CA GLN A 156 -20.04 4.47 -8.44
C GLN A 156 -20.31 3.02 -8.01
N PRO A 157 -20.95 2.15 -8.82
CA PRO A 157 -21.11 0.74 -8.45
C PRO A 157 -19.80 -0.01 -8.29
N LEU A 158 -18.79 0.28 -9.13
CA LEU A 158 -17.47 -0.32 -9.06
C LEU A 158 -16.70 0.12 -7.82
N ASP A 159 -16.76 1.40 -7.47
CA ASP A 159 -16.17 1.93 -6.24
C ASP A 159 -16.82 1.27 -5.01
N LYS A 160 -18.14 1.10 -5.03
CA LYS A 160 -18.88 0.44 -3.95
C LYS A 160 -18.55 -1.06 -3.85
N GLU A 161 -18.48 -1.76 -4.98
CA GLU A 161 -18.10 -3.17 -5.05
C GLU A 161 -16.70 -3.38 -4.50
N PHE A 162 -15.76 -2.53 -4.91
CA PHE A 162 -14.37 -2.56 -4.50
C PHE A 162 -14.21 -2.30 -2.98
N ASN A 163 -14.87 -1.26 -2.46
CA ASN A 163 -14.84 -0.97 -1.03
C ASN A 163 -15.47 -2.11 -0.22
N GLY A 164 -16.60 -2.66 -0.66
CA GLY A 164 -17.22 -3.80 0.00
C GLY A 164 -16.40 -5.10 -0.07
N TRP A 165 -15.53 -5.27 -1.06
CA TRP A 165 -14.58 -6.39 -1.13
C TRP A 165 -13.44 -6.20 -0.11
N ARG A 166 -12.94 -4.98 0.08
CA ARG A 166 -11.89 -4.68 1.08
C ARG A 166 -12.34 -4.90 2.51
N GLU A 167 -13.62 -4.74 2.80
CA GLU A 167 -14.20 -4.91 4.14
C GLU A 167 -14.43 -6.40 4.52
N LYS A 168 -14.24 -7.34 3.59
CA LYS A 168 -14.40 -8.79 3.79
C LYS A 168 -13.09 -9.50 4.03
#